data_10979f20879eb7873b1bf2d31e92185f
#
_entry.id   10979f20879eb7873b1bf2d31e92185f
#
_cell.length_a   1.000
_cell.length_b   1.000
_cell.length_c   1.000
_cell.angle_alpha   90.00
_cell.angle_beta   90.00
_cell.angle_gamma   90.00
#
_symmetry.space_group_name_H-M   'P 1'
#
loop_
_entity.id
_entity.type
_entity.pdbx_description
1 polymer ?
#
loop_
_entity_poly.entity_id
_entity_poly.type
_entity_poly.pdbx_seq_one_letter_code
_entity_poly.pdbx_strand_id
1 'polypeptide(L)'
;ESVLVVPKVVLGTRDGRTWLTKVEDASANGVAAPDFWSTSATYDRNPAVEFRIGDHTPQEFKTAVSDAVENIRAGKLEKVVLARDLVAELAPYFDLRPVLELLAKKYPTCWVYSVDGMFGASPELLVRVSHGQVSARVLAGTAGRGTDPGVDAAIATALAASAKNTFEHAF
;
A
#
# COMPACT_ATOMS: atom_id res chain seq x y z
N GLU A 1 10.14 7.40 -15.46
CA GLU A 1 11.54 7.22 -15.03
C GLU A 1 11.56 6.36 -13.76
N SER A 2 12.44 5.34 -13.70
CA SER A 2 12.58 4.50 -12.52
C SER A 2 13.76 4.97 -11.69
N VAL A 3 13.57 5.17 -10.40
CA VAL A 3 14.59 5.66 -9.49
C VAL A 3 14.86 4.64 -8.38
N LEU A 4 16.14 4.34 -8.14
CA LEU A 4 16.58 3.58 -6.97
C LEU A 4 17.23 4.54 -5.99
N VAL A 5 16.71 4.60 -4.77
CA VAL A 5 17.25 5.44 -3.70
C VAL A 5 17.96 4.60 -2.65
N VAL A 6 19.22 4.91 -2.39
CA VAL A 6 19.95 4.38 -1.23
C VAL A 6 20.00 5.49 -0.17
N PRO A 7 19.28 5.36 0.95
CA PRO A 7 19.26 6.40 1.97
C PRO A 7 20.60 6.48 2.68
N LYS A 8 21.08 7.70 2.94
CA LYS A 8 22.33 7.94 3.71
C LYS A 8 22.19 7.53 5.18
N VAL A 9 20.98 7.62 5.71
CA VAL A 9 20.69 7.29 7.10
C VAL A 9 19.35 6.54 7.18
N VAL A 10 19.34 5.44 7.92
CA VAL A 10 18.14 4.65 8.18
C VAL A 10 17.97 4.50 9.69
N LEU A 11 16.85 4.96 10.22
CA LEU A 11 16.41 4.67 11.58
C LEU A 11 15.51 3.41 11.53
N GLY A 12 15.92 2.36 12.18
CA GLY A 12 15.16 1.12 12.29
C GLY A 12 14.70 0.85 13.71
N THR A 13 13.52 0.28 13.86
CA THR A 13 12.99 -0.20 15.14
C THR A 13 12.35 -1.57 14.94
N ARG A 14 12.70 -2.52 15.78
CA ARG A 14 12.12 -3.86 15.79
C ARG A 14 12.23 -4.48 17.19
N ASP A 15 11.18 -5.08 17.67
CA ASP A 15 11.12 -5.79 18.94
C ASP A 15 11.64 -4.93 20.13
N GLY A 16 11.25 -3.65 20.16
CA GLY A 16 11.65 -2.69 21.19
C GLY A 16 13.09 -2.19 21.06
N ARG A 17 13.85 -2.63 20.07
CA ARG A 17 15.20 -2.16 19.80
C ARG A 17 15.18 -1.16 18.65
N THR A 18 15.87 -0.05 18.85
CA THR A 18 16.04 0.99 17.82
C THR A 18 17.51 1.07 17.44
N TRP A 19 17.80 1.19 16.15
CA TRP A 19 19.15 1.34 15.64
C TRP A 19 19.19 2.40 14.52
N LEU A 20 20.38 2.94 14.32
CA LEU A 20 20.69 3.86 13.24
C LEU A 20 21.72 3.21 12.32
N THR A 21 21.39 3.10 11.05
CA THR A 21 22.32 2.68 10.01
C THR A 21 22.75 3.89 9.21
N LYS A 22 24.06 4.10 9.08
CA LYS A 22 24.62 5.09 8.17
C LYS A 22 25.19 4.36 6.95
N VAL A 23 24.88 4.87 5.76
CA VAL A 23 25.45 4.41 4.50
C VAL A 23 26.39 5.51 4.00
N GLU A 24 27.68 5.23 3.98
CA GLU A 24 28.72 6.19 3.60
C GLU A 24 29.48 5.64 2.39
N ASP A 25 29.86 6.54 1.49
CA ASP A 25 30.85 6.23 0.47
C ASP A 25 32.22 6.07 1.16
N ALA A 26 33.01 5.10 0.77
CA ALA A 26 34.33 4.84 1.33
C ALA A 26 35.31 6.06 1.24
N SER A 27 34.99 7.03 0.38
CA SER A 27 35.70 8.28 0.18
C SER A 27 35.13 9.49 0.91
N ALA A 28 33.94 9.37 1.55
CA ALA A 28 33.23 10.49 2.18
C ALA A 28 33.69 10.73 3.61
N ASN A 29 34.02 11.97 3.94
CA ASN A 29 34.13 12.40 5.34
C ASN A 29 32.76 12.26 6.03
N GLY A 30 32.71 11.54 7.13
CA GLY A 30 31.53 11.05 7.83
C GLY A 30 30.31 11.99 7.81
N VAL A 31 29.15 11.46 7.45
CA VAL A 31 27.88 12.19 7.47
C VAL A 31 27.40 12.33 8.91
N ALA A 32 27.14 13.57 9.34
CA ALA A 32 26.50 13.80 10.64
C ALA A 32 25.11 13.12 10.66
N ALA A 33 24.83 12.36 11.71
CA ALA A 33 23.47 11.81 11.87
C ALA A 33 22.49 12.97 12.07
N PRO A 34 21.37 13.01 11.34
CA PRO A 34 20.34 13.99 11.63
C PRO A 34 19.83 13.78 13.07
N ASP A 35 19.54 14.88 13.74
CA ASP A 35 18.93 14.81 15.08
C ASP A 35 17.46 14.45 14.96
N PHE A 36 17.15 13.16 14.95
CA PHE A 36 15.78 12.66 14.88
C PHE A 36 14.95 12.95 16.15
N TRP A 37 15.61 13.37 17.23
CA TRP A 37 14.99 13.48 18.55
C TRP A 37 14.63 14.92 18.91
N SER A 38 15.19 15.90 18.20
CA SER A 38 15.03 17.33 18.54
C SER A 38 13.71 17.96 18.10
N THR A 39 12.94 17.29 17.24
CA THR A 39 11.71 17.85 16.69
C THR A 39 10.48 17.04 17.08
N SER A 40 9.97 17.29 18.28
CA SER A 40 8.56 17.02 18.60
C SER A 40 7.69 18.11 17.97
N ALA A 41 7.58 18.11 16.64
CA ALA A 41 6.66 19.03 15.98
C ALA A 41 5.22 18.58 16.24
N THR A 42 4.42 19.46 16.83
CA THR A 42 2.97 19.28 16.88
C THR A 42 2.41 19.39 15.47
N TYR A 43 1.48 18.52 15.10
CA TYR A 43 0.81 18.55 13.81
C TYR A 43 -0.72 18.52 14.00
N ASP A 44 -1.43 19.11 13.05
CA ASP A 44 -2.89 19.02 13.03
C ASP A 44 -3.33 17.58 12.70
N ARG A 45 -4.10 16.98 13.60
CA ARG A 45 -4.60 15.60 13.44
C ARG A 45 -5.85 15.50 12.57
N ASN A 46 -6.50 16.62 12.27
CA ASN A 46 -7.73 16.66 11.48
C ASN A 46 -7.66 17.79 10.43
N PRO A 47 -6.75 17.69 9.46
CA PRO A 47 -6.70 18.68 8.39
C PRO A 47 -8.00 18.63 7.57
N ALA A 48 -8.49 19.80 7.17
CA ALA A 48 -9.59 19.88 6.23
C ALA A 48 -9.14 19.31 4.86
N VAL A 49 -9.91 18.40 4.32
CA VAL A 49 -9.65 17.78 3.01
C VAL A 49 -10.92 17.90 2.17
N GLU A 50 -10.80 18.51 1.01
CA GLU A 50 -11.87 18.57 0.03
C GLU A 50 -11.60 17.54 -1.07
N PHE A 51 -12.64 16.76 -1.42
CA PHE A 51 -12.54 15.75 -2.47
C PHE A 51 -13.25 16.24 -3.72
N ARG A 52 -12.60 16.08 -4.86
CA ARG A 52 -13.21 16.27 -6.17
C ARG A 52 -13.03 15.03 -7.05
N ILE A 53 -13.82 14.97 -8.10
CA ILE A 53 -13.72 13.93 -9.11
C ILE A 53 -12.37 14.10 -9.82
N GLY A 54 -11.68 12.98 -10.05
CA GLY A 54 -10.47 12.92 -10.85
C GLY A 54 -10.76 12.92 -12.35
N ASP A 55 -10.04 12.11 -13.11
CA ASP A 55 -10.15 12.09 -14.58
C ASP A 55 -11.48 11.53 -15.09
N HIS A 56 -12.15 10.68 -14.30
CA HIS A 56 -13.41 10.04 -14.68
C HIS A 56 -14.50 10.20 -13.64
N THR A 57 -15.68 10.55 -14.12
CA THR A 57 -16.89 10.54 -13.29
C THR A 57 -17.28 9.12 -12.91
N PRO A 58 -18.09 8.92 -11.83
CA PRO A 58 -18.63 7.61 -11.50
C PRO A 58 -19.42 6.96 -12.65
N GLN A 59 -20.09 7.76 -13.48
CA GLN A 59 -20.88 7.23 -14.59
C GLN A 59 -19.99 6.77 -15.75
N GLU A 60 -18.97 7.51 -16.11
CA GLU A 60 -17.99 7.10 -17.12
C GLU A 60 -17.26 5.82 -16.71
N PHE A 61 -16.89 5.70 -15.43
CA PHE A 61 -16.31 4.46 -14.90
C PHE A 61 -17.26 3.27 -15.02
N LYS A 62 -18.56 3.43 -14.71
CA LYS A 62 -19.55 2.36 -14.88
C LYS A 62 -19.71 1.95 -16.33
N THR A 63 -19.71 2.92 -17.26
CA THR A 63 -19.76 2.65 -18.69
C THR A 63 -18.52 1.85 -19.12
N ALA A 64 -17.32 2.27 -18.74
CA ALA A 64 -16.09 1.55 -19.04
C ALA A 64 -16.10 0.09 -18.50
N VAL A 65 -16.68 -0.13 -17.30
CA VAL A 65 -16.86 -1.48 -16.76
C VAL A 65 -17.82 -2.31 -17.63
N SER A 66 -18.94 -1.74 -18.07
CA SER A 66 -19.89 -2.44 -18.96
C SER A 66 -19.24 -2.83 -20.28
N ASP A 67 -18.52 -1.92 -20.91
CA ASP A 67 -17.82 -2.14 -22.16
C ASP A 67 -16.72 -3.23 -22.00
N ALA A 68 -16.01 -3.21 -20.89
CA ALA A 68 -15.02 -4.23 -20.56
C ALA A 68 -15.65 -5.62 -20.41
N VAL A 69 -16.79 -5.72 -19.72
CA VAL A 69 -17.55 -6.99 -19.58
C VAL A 69 -18.03 -7.51 -20.92
N GLU A 70 -18.51 -6.65 -21.80
CA GLU A 70 -18.92 -7.04 -23.16
C GLU A 70 -17.74 -7.56 -23.97
N ASN A 71 -16.56 -6.92 -23.89
CA ASN A 71 -15.36 -7.37 -24.57
C ASN A 71 -14.85 -8.72 -24.05
N ILE A 72 -14.97 -8.98 -22.73
CA ILE A 72 -14.65 -10.28 -22.13
C ILE A 72 -15.63 -11.35 -22.64
N ARG A 73 -16.94 -11.07 -22.66
CA ARG A 73 -17.96 -12.00 -23.18
C ARG A 73 -17.78 -12.31 -24.67
N ALA A 74 -17.29 -11.34 -25.43
CA ALA A 74 -16.97 -11.50 -26.85
C ALA A 74 -15.63 -12.22 -27.11
N GLY A 75 -14.91 -12.62 -26.06
CA GLY A 75 -13.60 -13.28 -26.17
C GLY A 75 -12.45 -12.37 -26.65
N LYS A 76 -12.64 -11.05 -26.63
CA LYS A 76 -11.61 -10.08 -27.01
C LYS A 76 -10.62 -9.79 -25.89
N LEU A 77 -11.04 -10.00 -24.63
CA LEU A 77 -10.25 -9.84 -23.42
C LEU A 77 -10.50 -11.04 -22.52
N GLU A 78 -9.49 -11.48 -21.81
CA GLU A 78 -9.65 -12.49 -20.75
C GLU A 78 -9.90 -11.83 -19.39
N LYS A 79 -9.16 -10.78 -19.10
CA LYS A 79 -9.21 -10.04 -17.84
C LYS A 79 -8.80 -8.59 -18.05
N VAL A 80 -9.40 -7.70 -17.28
CA VAL A 80 -8.99 -6.29 -17.19
C VAL A 80 -9.21 -5.78 -15.78
N VAL A 81 -8.32 -4.93 -15.32
CA VAL A 81 -8.46 -4.19 -14.06
C VAL A 81 -8.65 -2.72 -14.41
N LEU A 82 -9.77 -2.17 -13.98
CA LEU A 82 -10.10 -0.76 -14.18
C LEU A 82 -9.96 -0.02 -12.86
N ALA A 83 -9.46 1.20 -12.93
CA ALA A 83 -9.30 2.08 -11.79
C ALA A 83 -9.98 3.42 -12.02
N ARG A 84 -10.37 4.08 -10.95
CA ARG A 84 -10.86 5.45 -10.93
C ARG A 84 -10.21 6.19 -9.77
N ASP A 85 -9.82 7.40 -10.01
CA ASP A 85 -9.19 8.27 -9.02
C ASP A 85 -10.18 9.25 -8.38
N LEU A 86 -9.80 9.71 -7.20
CA LEU A 86 -10.36 10.88 -6.53
C LEU A 86 -9.19 11.80 -6.20
N VAL A 87 -9.37 13.08 -6.40
CA VAL A 87 -8.37 14.08 -6.03
C VAL A 87 -8.74 14.67 -4.68
N ALA A 88 -7.81 14.65 -3.75
CA ALA A 88 -7.91 15.35 -2.49
C ALA A 88 -7.15 16.67 -2.59
N GLU A 89 -7.83 17.80 -2.42
CA GLU A 89 -7.18 19.11 -2.34
C GLU A 89 -6.76 19.35 -0.89
N LEU A 90 -5.48 19.56 -0.71
CA LEU A 90 -4.85 19.71 0.60
C LEU A 90 -4.38 21.15 0.77
N ALA A 91 -4.43 21.65 2.02
CA ALA A 91 -3.87 22.94 2.34
C ALA A 91 -2.37 22.99 2.00
N PRO A 92 -1.82 24.16 1.64
CA PRO A 92 -0.37 24.36 1.59
C PRO A 92 0.26 23.89 2.91
N TYR A 93 1.38 23.18 2.83
CA TYR A 93 2.05 22.62 4.02
C TYR A 93 1.30 21.47 4.72
N PHE A 94 0.53 20.70 3.98
CA PHE A 94 -0.12 19.50 4.52
C PHE A 94 0.91 18.54 5.14
N ASP A 95 0.69 18.21 6.41
CA ASP A 95 1.53 17.24 7.12
C ASP A 95 1.00 15.83 6.93
N LEU A 96 1.78 14.97 6.27
CA LEU A 96 1.40 13.59 5.99
C LEU A 96 1.47 12.67 7.22
N ARG A 97 2.18 13.06 8.29
CA ARG A 97 2.39 12.19 9.47
C ARG A 97 1.10 11.70 10.12
N PRO A 98 0.04 12.54 10.31
CA PRO A 98 -1.23 12.08 10.83
C PRO A 98 -1.89 10.98 9.99
N VAL A 99 -1.78 11.08 8.67
CA VAL A 99 -2.34 10.08 7.74
C VAL A 99 -1.59 8.76 7.87
N LEU A 100 -0.26 8.80 7.91
CA LEU A 100 0.57 7.61 8.09
C LEU A 100 0.32 6.96 9.45
N GLU A 101 0.17 7.74 10.51
CA GLU A 101 -0.19 7.25 11.84
C GLU A 101 -1.56 6.55 11.83
N LEU A 102 -2.55 7.16 11.18
CA LEU A 102 -3.89 6.57 11.03
C LEU A 102 -3.85 5.26 10.25
N LEU A 103 -3.10 5.22 9.13
CA LEU A 103 -2.92 4.00 8.35
C LEU A 103 -2.27 2.89 9.17
N ALA A 104 -1.20 3.21 9.92
CA ALA A 104 -0.52 2.23 10.78
C ALA A 104 -1.43 1.68 11.88
N LYS A 105 -2.28 2.50 12.47
CA LYS A 105 -3.26 2.08 13.48
C LYS A 105 -4.39 1.25 12.90
N LYS A 106 -4.91 1.67 11.74
CA LYS A 106 -6.05 1.02 11.10
C LYS A 106 -5.68 -0.30 10.43
N TYR A 107 -4.45 -0.41 9.93
CA TYR A 107 -3.95 -1.56 9.19
C TYR A 107 -2.64 -2.10 9.79
N PRO A 108 -2.68 -2.67 11.01
CA PRO A 108 -1.47 -3.05 11.77
C PRO A 108 -0.67 -4.18 11.11
N THR A 109 -1.26 -4.91 10.17
CA THR A 109 -0.58 -5.99 9.43
C THR A 109 -0.06 -5.56 8.06
N CYS A 110 -0.29 -4.30 7.67
CA CYS A 110 0.17 -3.74 6.41
C CYS A 110 1.53 -3.05 6.55
N TRP A 111 2.22 -2.96 5.43
CA TRP A 111 3.39 -2.10 5.25
C TRP A 111 2.92 -0.68 5.00
N VAL A 112 3.16 0.22 5.93
CA VAL A 112 2.90 1.65 5.74
C VAL A 112 4.15 2.29 5.17
N TYR A 113 4.01 3.01 4.08
CA TYR A 113 5.12 3.61 3.35
C TYR A 113 4.83 5.04 2.93
N SER A 114 5.90 5.80 2.75
CA SER A 114 5.90 7.11 2.11
C SER A 114 7.22 7.28 1.38
N VAL A 115 7.17 7.35 0.07
CA VAL A 115 8.35 7.44 -0.80
C VAL A 115 8.05 8.39 -1.95
N ASP A 116 8.82 9.45 -2.06
CA ASP A 116 8.76 10.42 -3.17
C ASP A 116 7.33 10.90 -3.50
N GLY A 117 6.59 11.30 -2.47
CA GLY A 117 5.20 11.78 -2.59
C GLY A 117 4.14 10.68 -2.68
N MET A 118 4.51 9.44 -2.96
CA MET A 118 3.60 8.31 -2.91
C MET A 118 3.54 7.73 -1.50
N PHE A 119 2.35 7.51 -0.97
CA PHE A 119 2.17 6.91 0.35
C PHE A 119 0.96 5.97 0.39
N GLY A 120 0.97 5.08 1.36
CA GLY A 120 -0.13 4.13 1.52
C GLY A 120 0.13 3.05 2.55
N ALA A 121 -0.76 2.07 2.57
CA ALA A 121 -0.64 0.84 3.34
C ALA A 121 -0.91 -0.35 2.42
N SER A 122 0.00 -1.32 2.36
CA SER A 122 -0.12 -2.52 1.53
C SER A 122 0.04 -3.78 2.35
N PRO A 123 -0.86 -4.77 2.22
CA PRO A 123 -0.70 -6.08 2.84
C PRO A 123 0.27 -6.96 2.06
N GLU A 124 0.61 -6.59 0.84
CA GLU A 124 1.37 -7.40 -0.10
C GLU A 124 2.82 -6.93 -0.20
N LEU A 125 3.72 -7.89 -0.21
CA LEU A 125 5.15 -7.68 -0.37
C LEU A 125 5.59 -8.36 -1.67
N LEU A 126 6.08 -7.57 -2.62
CA LEU A 126 6.52 -8.07 -3.92
C LEU A 126 7.57 -9.17 -3.78
N VAL A 127 8.60 -8.92 -2.98
CA VAL A 127 9.68 -9.88 -2.75
C VAL A 127 10.34 -9.61 -1.40
N ARG A 128 10.75 -10.68 -0.72
CA ARG A 128 11.56 -10.62 0.49
C ARG A 128 12.85 -11.40 0.29
N VAL A 129 13.95 -10.77 0.61
CA VAL A 129 15.27 -11.42 0.66
C VAL A 129 15.75 -11.42 2.12
N SER A 130 16.02 -12.59 2.67
CA SER A 130 16.47 -12.73 4.05
C SER A 130 17.40 -13.94 4.17
N HIS A 131 18.60 -13.75 4.73
CA HIS A 131 19.60 -14.80 4.92
C HIS A 131 19.86 -15.64 3.65
N GLY A 132 19.93 -14.99 2.49
CA GLY A 132 20.15 -15.65 1.19
C GLY A 132 18.91 -16.35 0.61
N GLN A 133 17.78 -16.35 1.30
CA GLN A 133 16.52 -16.86 0.79
C GLN A 133 15.68 -15.76 0.17
N VAL A 134 15.12 -16.04 -1.00
CA VAL A 134 14.16 -15.18 -1.69
C VAL A 134 12.77 -15.77 -1.54
N SER A 135 11.81 -14.97 -1.15
CA SER A 135 10.41 -15.38 -1.02
C SER A 135 9.46 -14.30 -1.48
N ALA A 136 8.33 -14.71 -2.05
CA ALA A 136 7.20 -13.84 -2.37
C ALA A 136 5.93 -14.48 -1.81
N ARG A 137 4.98 -13.64 -1.41
CA ARG A 137 3.64 -14.06 -1.01
C ARG A 137 2.64 -13.37 -1.92
N VAL A 138 1.94 -14.14 -2.71
CA VAL A 138 0.87 -13.66 -3.57
C VAL A 138 -0.46 -13.75 -2.83
N LEU A 139 -1.27 -12.71 -2.92
CA LEU A 139 -2.61 -12.65 -2.34
C LEU A 139 -3.63 -12.44 -3.45
N ALA A 140 -4.67 -13.26 -3.47
CA ALA A 140 -5.81 -13.08 -4.36
C ALA A 140 -7.11 -13.49 -3.66
N GLY A 141 -8.16 -12.69 -3.88
CA GLY A 141 -9.46 -12.87 -3.26
C GLY A 141 -9.55 -12.30 -1.84
N THR A 142 -10.75 -11.83 -1.50
CA THR A 142 -11.06 -11.27 -0.18
C THR A 142 -12.48 -11.64 0.22
N ALA A 143 -12.64 -12.07 1.47
CA ALA A 143 -13.94 -12.27 2.08
C ALA A 143 -13.94 -11.70 3.51
N GLY A 144 -15.09 -11.21 3.95
CA GLY A 144 -15.28 -10.78 5.34
C GLY A 144 -15.17 -11.98 6.30
N ARG A 145 -14.72 -11.74 7.52
CA ARG A 145 -14.68 -12.78 8.57
C ARG A 145 -16.12 -13.08 9.05
N GLY A 146 -16.39 -14.34 9.32
CA GLY A 146 -17.64 -14.78 9.92
C GLY A 146 -17.79 -14.35 11.38
N THR A 147 -19.03 -14.22 11.83
CA THR A 147 -19.35 -13.83 13.22
C THR A 147 -19.13 -14.97 14.24
N ASP A 148 -19.10 -16.20 13.77
CA ASP A 148 -18.80 -17.39 14.56
C ASP A 148 -17.88 -18.34 13.76
N PRO A 149 -17.25 -19.32 14.43
CA PRO A 149 -16.29 -20.23 13.77
C PRO A 149 -16.87 -21.05 12.61
N GLY A 150 -18.15 -21.43 12.68
CA GLY A 150 -18.81 -22.21 11.63
C GLY A 150 -19.04 -21.40 10.37
N VAL A 151 -19.57 -20.20 10.52
CA VAL A 151 -19.75 -19.24 9.41
C VAL A 151 -18.39 -18.85 8.82
N ASP A 152 -17.39 -18.59 9.64
CA ASP A 152 -16.05 -18.24 9.19
C ASP A 152 -15.39 -19.37 8.37
N ALA A 153 -15.54 -20.61 8.80
CA ALA A 153 -15.06 -21.79 8.06
C ALA A 153 -15.78 -21.98 6.72
N ALA A 154 -17.08 -21.75 6.68
CA ALA A 154 -17.86 -21.81 5.43
C ALA A 154 -17.41 -20.72 4.42
N ILE A 155 -17.20 -19.49 4.90
CA ILE A 155 -16.68 -18.39 4.08
C ILE A 155 -15.27 -18.71 3.54
N ALA A 156 -14.38 -19.22 4.39
CA ALA A 156 -13.04 -19.63 4.00
C ALA A 156 -13.07 -20.73 2.93
N THR A 157 -13.95 -21.72 3.08
CA THR A 157 -14.13 -22.80 2.10
C THR A 157 -14.64 -22.26 0.76
N ALA A 158 -15.62 -21.37 0.79
CA ALA A 158 -16.16 -20.74 -0.42
C ALA A 158 -15.11 -19.87 -1.13
N LEU A 159 -14.27 -19.13 -0.36
CA LEU A 159 -13.17 -18.35 -0.91
C LEU A 159 -12.13 -19.25 -1.59
N ALA A 160 -11.74 -20.35 -0.96
CA ALA A 160 -10.78 -21.31 -1.51
C ALA A 160 -11.31 -22.05 -2.75
N ALA A 161 -12.61 -22.31 -2.82
CA ALA A 161 -13.27 -22.98 -3.96
C ALA A 161 -13.58 -22.04 -5.13
N SER A 162 -13.31 -20.75 -5.02
CA SER A 162 -13.60 -19.76 -6.07
C SER A 162 -12.68 -19.96 -7.28
N ALA A 163 -13.25 -20.35 -8.42
CA ALA A 163 -12.51 -20.47 -9.68
C ALA A 163 -11.84 -19.16 -10.09
N LYS A 164 -12.49 -18.02 -9.83
CA LYS A 164 -11.91 -16.69 -10.07
C LYS A 164 -10.62 -16.48 -9.26
N ASN A 165 -10.64 -16.80 -7.97
CA ASN A 165 -9.47 -16.63 -7.11
C ASN A 165 -8.35 -17.59 -7.51
N THR A 166 -8.67 -18.83 -7.88
CA THR A 166 -7.70 -19.80 -8.39
C THR A 166 -7.03 -19.29 -9.68
N PHE A 167 -7.80 -18.69 -10.58
CA PHE A 167 -7.28 -18.10 -11.80
C PHE A 167 -6.37 -16.88 -11.50
N GLU A 168 -6.75 -16.03 -10.54
CA GLU A 168 -5.94 -14.89 -10.13
C GLU A 168 -4.62 -15.29 -9.47
N HIS A 169 -4.57 -16.44 -8.78
CA HIS A 169 -3.35 -17.00 -8.21
C HIS A 169 -2.38 -17.61 -9.26
N ALA A 170 -2.83 -17.86 -10.46
CA ALA A 170 -2.02 -18.46 -11.52
C ALA A 170 -1.16 -17.43 -12.28
N PHE A 171 -1.42 -16.14 -12.09
CA PHE A 171 -0.64 -15.03 -12.65
C PHE A 171 0.31 -14.45 -11.61
#